data_493254a798983249d0fe21303c53466b
#
_entry.id   493254a798983249d0fe21303c53466b
#
_cell.length_a   1.000
_cell.length_b   1.000
_cell.length_c   1.000
_cell.angle_alpha   90.00
_cell.angle_beta   90.00
_cell.angle_gamma   90.00
#
_symmetry.space_group_name_H-M   'P 1'
#
loop_
_entity.id
_entity.type
_entity.pdbx_description
1 polymer ?
#
loop_
_entity_poly.entity_id
_entity_poly.type
_entity_poly.pdbx_seq_one_letter_code
_entity_poly.pdbx_strand_id
1 'polypeptide(L)'
;MALRTWACLFALTVSASATAGGGPLGIDHRLHYDNSGIWKRSNQKFLAGATAVTVFGGALLLGDNDDFGDTLWRSVDSVVLASATTDVLKLGFRRQRPSETDDPDKFFSSGKKNNSFPSGEVTLISAAVTPFIVRYGEDNPMVYALALLPAYDMVARMKTRGHWQTDVLAGAAIGTGFGIWSSRRNSPFILSVLPGGFKVGFIHHFD
;
A
#
# COMPACT_ATOMS: atom_id res chain seq x y z
N MET A 1 -33.80 -12.69 3.59
CA MET A 1 -33.22 -11.68 4.50
C MET A 1 -32.35 -10.75 3.67
N ALA A 2 -32.69 -9.48 3.58
CA ALA A 2 -32.10 -8.54 2.63
C ALA A 2 -30.78 -7.97 3.17
N LEU A 3 -29.69 -8.16 2.44
CA LEU A 3 -28.41 -7.48 2.67
C LEU A 3 -28.61 -5.99 2.36
N ARG A 4 -28.59 -5.16 3.37
CA ARG A 4 -28.48 -3.71 3.22
C ARG A 4 -27.00 -3.33 3.11
N THR A 5 -26.56 -3.15 1.88
CA THR A 5 -25.24 -2.56 1.55
C THR A 5 -25.30 -1.05 1.86
N TRP A 6 -24.64 -0.65 2.94
CA TRP A 6 -24.33 0.76 3.19
C TRP A 6 -22.98 1.08 2.53
N ALA A 7 -23.06 1.54 1.30
CA ALA A 7 -21.91 2.18 0.64
C ALA A 7 -21.84 3.64 1.12
N CYS A 8 -21.01 3.93 2.12
CA CYS A 8 -20.65 5.30 2.46
C CYS A 8 -19.72 5.84 1.39
N LEU A 9 -20.27 6.53 0.39
CA LEU A 9 -19.51 7.41 -0.51
C LEU A 9 -19.03 8.62 0.30
N PHE A 10 -17.75 8.65 0.62
CA PHE A 10 -17.08 9.86 1.06
C PHE A 10 -16.80 10.71 -0.19
N ALA A 11 -17.73 11.57 -0.54
CA ALA A 11 -17.51 12.61 -1.54
C ALA A 11 -16.72 13.75 -0.90
N LEU A 12 -15.39 13.68 -1.00
CA LEU A 12 -14.52 14.84 -0.76
C LEU A 12 -14.68 15.77 -1.97
N THR A 13 -15.57 16.74 -1.88
CA THR A 13 -15.61 17.87 -2.82
C THR A 13 -14.43 18.81 -2.52
N VAL A 14 -13.29 18.49 -3.11
CA VAL A 14 -12.18 19.46 -3.23
C VAL A 14 -12.51 20.30 -4.44
N SER A 15 -12.91 21.56 -4.23
CA SER A 15 -12.98 22.56 -5.29
C SER A 15 -11.55 22.86 -5.76
N ALA A 16 -11.04 22.03 -6.67
CA ALA A 16 -9.79 22.27 -7.37
C ALA A 16 -10.12 23.13 -8.60
N SER A 17 -9.52 24.32 -8.65
CA SER A 17 -9.33 25.00 -9.93
C SER A 17 -8.68 24.00 -10.86
N ALA A 18 -9.38 23.60 -11.92
CA ALA A 18 -8.90 22.58 -12.86
C ALA A 18 -7.75 23.19 -13.68
N THR A 19 -6.55 23.13 -13.15
CA THR A 19 -5.37 23.07 -14.02
C THR A 19 -5.43 21.68 -14.64
N ALA A 20 -5.55 21.62 -15.97
CA ALA A 20 -5.51 20.38 -16.70
C ALA A 20 -4.21 19.63 -16.27
N GLY A 21 -4.37 18.57 -15.50
CA GLY A 21 -3.26 17.69 -15.12
C GLY A 21 -2.88 16.83 -16.33
N GLY A 22 -1.69 16.26 -16.28
CA GLY A 22 -1.24 15.24 -17.24
C GLY A 22 -1.35 13.84 -16.67
N GLY A 23 -0.61 12.91 -17.27
CA GLY A 23 -0.56 11.53 -16.85
C GLY A 23 -1.75 10.68 -17.30
N PRO A 24 -1.73 9.38 -16.96
CA PRO A 24 -2.69 8.41 -17.51
C PRO A 24 -4.17 8.73 -17.25
N LEU A 25 -4.49 9.44 -16.17
CA LEU A 25 -5.86 9.82 -15.80
C LEU A 25 -6.10 11.34 -15.93
N GLY A 26 -5.13 12.10 -16.45
CA GLY A 26 -5.23 13.56 -16.54
C GLY A 26 -5.23 14.29 -15.19
N ILE A 27 -4.82 13.62 -14.10
CA ILE A 27 -4.87 14.18 -12.73
C ILE A 27 -3.50 14.53 -12.16
N ASP A 28 -2.43 14.11 -12.83
CA ASP A 28 -1.07 14.28 -12.34
C ASP A 28 -0.59 15.71 -12.51
N HIS A 29 -0.22 16.32 -11.41
CA HIS A 29 0.37 17.65 -11.37
C HIS A 29 1.31 17.77 -10.18
N ARG A 30 2.28 18.69 -10.24
CA ARG A 30 3.14 18.97 -9.11
C ARG A 30 2.38 19.75 -8.05
N LEU A 31 2.40 19.24 -6.81
CA LEU A 31 1.97 20.01 -5.67
C LEU A 31 3.04 21.03 -5.24
N HIS A 32 2.61 22.04 -4.46
CA HIS A 32 3.57 22.88 -3.75
C HIS A 32 4.47 22.00 -2.88
N TYR A 33 5.80 22.13 -3.07
CA TYR A 33 6.78 21.34 -2.33
C TYR A 33 6.75 21.68 -0.85
N ASP A 34 6.61 20.67 -0.03
CA ASP A 34 6.68 20.78 1.42
C ASP A 34 7.32 19.50 2.00
N ASN A 35 8.44 19.69 2.69
CA ASN A 35 9.16 18.67 3.42
C ASN A 35 9.37 19.09 4.87
N SER A 36 8.35 19.73 5.48
CA SER A 36 8.38 20.25 6.83
C SER A 36 7.29 19.62 7.71
N GLY A 37 7.37 19.81 9.01
CA GLY A 37 6.36 19.36 9.97
C GLY A 37 5.98 17.90 9.76
N ILE A 38 4.69 17.64 9.63
CA ILE A 38 4.16 16.28 9.41
C ILE A 38 4.53 15.70 8.04
N TRP A 39 4.81 16.54 7.03
CA TRP A 39 5.16 16.09 5.68
C TRP A 39 6.63 15.68 5.52
N LYS A 40 7.46 15.81 6.57
CA LYS A 40 8.87 15.44 6.52
C LYS A 40 9.08 14.03 5.98
N ARG A 41 10.07 13.88 5.10
CA ARG A 41 10.47 12.59 4.53
C ARG A 41 10.88 11.56 5.61
N SER A 42 11.44 12.02 6.72
CA SER A 42 11.77 11.15 7.87
C SER A 42 10.53 10.49 8.47
N ASN A 43 9.41 11.21 8.57
CA ASN A 43 8.17 10.67 9.12
C ASN A 43 7.56 9.58 8.21
N GLN A 44 7.63 9.79 6.89
CA GLN A 44 7.19 8.81 5.90
C GLN A 44 8.02 7.51 5.99
N LYS A 45 9.35 7.64 6.05
CA LYS A 45 10.26 6.49 6.24
C LYS A 45 10.01 5.79 7.57
N PHE A 46 9.78 6.55 8.63
CA PHE A 46 9.46 5.99 9.94
C PHE A 46 8.14 5.21 9.89
N LEU A 47 7.09 5.78 9.29
CA LEU A 47 5.80 5.11 9.14
C LEU A 47 5.94 3.79 8.37
N ALA A 48 6.58 3.82 7.19
CA ALA A 48 6.77 2.62 6.39
C ALA A 48 7.61 1.56 7.12
N GLY A 49 8.70 1.99 7.77
CA GLY A 49 9.57 1.10 8.56
C GLY A 49 8.86 0.52 9.78
N ALA A 50 8.14 1.34 10.54
CA ALA A 50 7.35 0.90 11.70
C ALA A 50 6.26 -0.09 11.26
N THR A 51 5.55 0.19 10.15
CA THR A 51 4.55 -0.73 9.60
C THR A 51 5.19 -2.09 9.25
N ALA A 52 6.32 -2.09 8.55
CA ALA A 52 7.01 -3.33 8.22
C ALA A 52 7.46 -4.09 9.49
N VAL A 53 8.09 -3.40 10.43
CA VAL A 53 8.54 -4.03 11.70
C VAL A 53 7.35 -4.60 12.49
N THR A 54 6.24 -3.88 12.57
CA THR A 54 5.03 -4.35 13.27
C THR A 54 4.46 -5.61 12.61
N VAL A 55 4.34 -5.62 11.29
CA VAL A 55 3.77 -6.76 10.56
C VAL A 55 4.69 -7.98 10.61
N PHE A 56 5.96 -7.83 10.20
CA PHE A 56 6.89 -8.96 10.17
C PHE A 56 7.31 -9.40 11.57
N GLY A 57 7.64 -8.45 12.45
CA GLY A 57 8.02 -8.75 13.83
C GLY A 57 6.86 -9.34 14.63
N GLY A 58 5.66 -8.77 14.49
CA GLY A 58 4.45 -9.29 15.13
C GLY A 58 4.10 -10.69 14.66
N ALA A 59 4.14 -10.97 13.35
CA ALA A 59 3.88 -12.29 12.80
C ALA A 59 4.85 -13.34 13.33
N LEU A 60 6.15 -13.01 13.40
CA LEU A 60 7.18 -13.92 13.90
C LEU A 60 7.06 -14.18 15.42
N LEU A 61 6.66 -13.18 16.19
CA LEU A 61 6.56 -13.28 17.65
C LEU A 61 5.28 -13.99 18.11
N LEU A 62 4.16 -13.75 17.41
CA LEU A 62 2.85 -14.26 17.83
C LEU A 62 2.46 -15.57 17.13
N GLY A 63 3.11 -15.88 16.00
CA GLY A 63 2.73 -17.03 15.20
C GLY A 63 1.35 -16.85 14.55
N ASP A 64 0.67 -17.98 14.27
CA ASP A 64 -0.65 -18.06 13.64
C ASP A 64 -1.69 -18.78 14.52
N ASN A 65 -1.43 -18.84 15.84
CA ASN A 65 -2.25 -19.61 16.77
C ASN A 65 -3.58 -18.94 17.12
N ASP A 66 -3.74 -17.66 16.83
CA ASP A 66 -4.96 -16.90 17.06
C ASP A 66 -5.31 -16.02 15.85
N ASP A 67 -6.51 -15.44 15.87
CA ASP A 67 -7.02 -14.59 14.80
C ASP A 67 -6.12 -13.37 14.51
N PHE A 68 -5.46 -12.84 15.52
CA PHE A 68 -4.59 -11.68 15.36
C PHE A 68 -3.26 -12.06 14.69
N GLY A 69 -2.66 -13.16 15.13
CA GLY A 69 -1.46 -13.73 14.52
C GLY A 69 -1.70 -14.16 13.08
N ASP A 70 -2.82 -14.85 12.78
CA ASP A 70 -3.23 -15.19 11.42
C ASP A 70 -3.38 -13.93 10.55
N THR A 71 -3.97 -12.86 11.10
CA THR A 71 -4.12 -11.59 10.36
C THR A 71 -2.78 -10.93 10.07
N LEU A 72 -1.82 -11.01 10.99
CA LEU A 72 -0.45 -10.54 10.75
C LEU A 72 0.22 -11.32 9.62
N TRP A 73 0.09 -12.65 9.59
CA TRP A 73 0.63 -13.46 8.49
C TRP A 73 -0.02 -13.14 7.15
N ARG A 74 -1.33 -12.87 7.11
CA ARG A 74 -2.02 -12.37 5.90
C ARG A 74 -1.48 -11.02 5.46
N SER A 75 -1.12 -10.16 6.41
CA SER A 75 -0.48 -8.89 6.11
C SER A 75 0.94 -9.08 5.57
N VAL A 76 1.72 -10.05 6.09
CA VAL A 76 3.02 -10.44 5.51
C VAL A 76 2.86 -10.87 4.06
N ASP A 77 1.94 -11.80 3.78
CA ASP A 77 1.68 -12.30 2.42
C ASP A 77 1.34 -11.14 1.46
N SER A 78 0.41 -10.29 1.88
CA SER A 78 0.00 -9.15 1.04
C SER A 78 1.14 -8.16 0.81
N VAL A 79 1.94 -7.83 1.84
CA VAL A 79 3.08 -6.92 1.72
C VAL A 79 4.14 -7.49 0.78
N VAL A 80 4.48 -8.77 0.92
CA VAL A 80 5.50 -9.42 0.07
C VAL A 80 5.06 -9.43 -1.40
N LEU A 81 3.83 -9.88 -1.68
CA LEU A 81 3.34 -9.99 -3.05
C LEU A 81 3.09 -8.63 -3.70
N ALA A 82 2.51 -7.69 -2.94
CA ALA A 82 2.28 -6.33 -3.42
C ALA A 82 3.61 -5.60 -3.69
N SER A 83 4.62 -5.77 -2.83
CA SER A 83 5.94 -5.18 -3.02
C SER A 83 6.65 -5.76 -4.23
N ALA A 84 6.65 -7.09 -4.39
CA ALA A 84 7.23 -7.76 -5.55
C ALA A 84 6.56 -7.28 -6.86
N THR A 85 5.23 -7.20 -6.88
CA THR A 85 4.47 -6.67 -8.02
C THR A 85 4.86 -5.21 -8.31
N THR A 86 4.96 -4.39 -7.27
CA THR A 86 5.39 -2.99 -7.39
C THR A 86 6.79 -2.87 -8.00
N ASP A 87 7.74 -3.71 -7.58
CA ASP A 87 9.11 -3.66 -8.10
C ASP A 87 9.17 -4.09 -9.57
N VAL A 88 8.41 -5.10 -9.98
CA VAL A 88 8.29 -5.49 -11.40
C VAL A 88 7.69 -4.35 -12.23
N LEU A 89 6.64 -3.69 -11.73
CA LEU A 89 6.03 -2.55 -12.43
C LEU A 89 6.97 -1.36 -12.53
N LYS A 90 7.78 -1.08 -11.50
CA LYS A 90 8.81 -0.03 -11.54
C LYS A 90 9.85 -0.28 -12.64
N LEU A 91 10.29 -1.53 -12.77
CA LEU A 91 11.24 -1.93 -13.82
C LEU A 91 10.63 -1.82 -15.22
N GLY A 92 9.33 -2.13 -15.36
CA GLY A 92 8.62 -2.04 -16.63
C GLY A 92 8.33 -0.60 -17.04
N PHE A 93 7.72 0.19 -16.17
CA PHE A 93 7.24 1.52 -16.50
C PHE A 93 8.30 2.61 -16.46
N ARG A 94 9.30 2.50 -15.60
CA ARG A 94 10.45 3.40 -15.51
C ARG A 94 10.06 4.89 -15.58
N ARG A 95 9.04 5.27 -14.81
CA ARG A 95 8.50 6.63 -14.77
C ARG A 95 9.40 7.57 -13.97
N GLN A 96 9.59 8.79 -14.48
CA GLN A 96 10.30 9.85 -13.76
C GLN A 96 9.44 10.43 -12.64
N ARG A 97 10.11 10.89 -11.56
CA ARG A 97 9.46 11.48 -10.39
C ARG A 97 9.13 12.97 -10.61
N PRO A 98 8.12 13.51 -9.89
CA PRO A 98 7.86 14.95 -9.90
C PRO A 98 9.06 15.81 -9.44
N SER A 99 10.01 15.25 -8.69
CA SER A 99 11.26 15.91 -8.32
C SER A 99 12.26 16.06 -9.47
N GLU A 100 12.09 15.29 -10.54
CA GLU A 100 13.04 15.19 -11.65
C GLU A 100 12.52 15.82 -12.95
N THR A 101 11.20 15.91 -13.10
CA THR A 101 10.54 16.44 -14.31
C THR A 101 9.22 17.11 -13.98
N ASP A 102 8.80 18.07 -14.80
CA ASP A 102 7.46 18.69 -14.77
C ASP A 102 6.45 17.92 -15.61
N ASP A 103 6.93 17.00 -16.45
CA ASP A 103 6.14 16.22 -17.38
C ASP A 103 5.75 14.88 -16.76
N PRO A 104 4.46 14.69 -16.40
CA PRO A 104 3.98 13.46 -15.77
C PRO A 104 3.88 12.26 -16.73
N ASP A 105 4.02 12.48 -18.04
CA ASP A 105 3.94 11.44 -19.07
C ASP A 105 5.30 10.80 -19.40
N LYS A 106 6.37 11.18 -18.67
CA LYS A 106 7.70 10.58 -18.83
C LYS A 106 7.81 9.18 -18.26
N PHE A 107 7.31 8.23 -19.03
CA PHE A 107 7.47 6.79 -18.83
C PHE A 107 8.62 6.23 -19.70
N PHE A 108 9.02 4.99 -19.42
CA PHE A 108 10.03 4.23 -20.16
C PHE A 108 11.37 4.96 -20.32
N SER A 109 11.66 5.86 -19.41
CA SER A 109 12.86 6.69 -19.44
C SER A 109 14.13 5.89 -19.16
N SER A 110 15.26 6.23 -19.80
CA SER A 110 16.57 5.65 -19.49
C SER A 110 17.13 6.24 -18.21
N GLY A 111 17.63 5.38 -17.30
CA GLY A 111 18.23 5.78 -16.02
C GLY A 111 17.79 4.93 -14.84
N LYS A 112 18.73 4.76 -13.88
CA LYS A 112 18.48 3.88 -12.70
C LYS A 112 17.50 4.47 -11.66
N LYS A 113 17.22 5.78 -11.73
CA LYS A 113 16.37 6.48 -10.76
C LYS A 113 14.90 6.55 -11.16
N ASN A 114 14.57 6.16 -12.40
CA ASN A 114 13.22 6.25 -12.95
C ASN A 114 12.33 5.12 -12.40
N ASN A 115 11.84 5.29 -11.19
CA ASN A 115 11.07 4.29 -10.45
C ASN A 115 9.89 4.91 -9.68
N SER A 116 9.25 5.93 -10.29
CA SER A 116 8.13 6.61 -9.65
C SER A 116 6.89 5.73 -9.57
N PHE A 117 6.52 5.04 -10.65
CA PHE A 117 5.28 4.27 -10.72
C PHE A 117 5.50 2.78 -10.45
N PRO A 118 4.67 2.18 -9.57
CA PRO A 118 3.78 2.78 -8.59
C PRO A 118 4.51 3.15 -7.28
N SER A 119 3.82 3.78 -6.31
CA SER A 119 4.40 4.14 -5.02
C SER A 119 4.57 2.93 -4.10
N GLY A 120 5.82 2.52 -3.83
CA GLY A 120 6.10 1.34 -3.00
C GLY A 120 5.74 1.50 -1.53
N GLU A 121 5.92 2.68 -0.94
CA GLU A 121 5.56 2.92 0.48
C GLU A 121 4.04 2.88 0.67
N VAL A 122 3.29 3.55 -0.20
CA VAL A 122 1.82 3.48 -0.17
C VAL A 122 1.35 2.04 -0.39
N THR A 123 1.96 1.29 -1.32
CA THR A 123 1.65 -0.13 -1.54
C THR A 123 1.86 -0.95 -0.28
N LEU A 124 3.03 -0.81 0.36
CA LEU A 124 3.37 -1.53 1.59
C LEU A 124 2.37 -1.25 2.71
N ILE A 125 2.10 0.03 2.98
CA ILE A 125 1.21 0.42 4.08
C ILE A 125 -0.23 -0.05 3.80
N SER A 126 -0.73 0.12 2.57
CA SER A 126 -2.07 -0.35 2.19
C SER A 126 -2.19 -1.88 2.31
N ALA A 127 -1.17 -2.63 1.85
CA ALA A 127 -1.14 -4.08 1.94
C ALA A 127 -1.12 -4.56 3.40
N ALA A 128 -0.40 -3.84 4.26
CA ALA A 128 -0.27 -4.18 5.68
C ALA A 128 -1.57 -3.98 6.47
N VAL A 129 -2.30 -2.88 6.22
CA VAL A 129 -3.49 -2.53 7.03
C VAL A 129 -4.78 -3.18 6.52
N THR A 130 -4.86 -3.52 5.24
CA THR A 130 -6.09 -4.03 4.64
C THR A 130 -6.58 -5.34 5.26
N PRO A 131 -5.74 -6.35 5.58
CA PRO A 131 -6.19 -7.56 6.24
C PRO A 131 -6.88 -7.31 7.58
N PHE A 132 -6.37 -6.37 8.37
CA PHE A 132 -7.01 -5.97 9.63
C PHE A 132 -8.37 -5.32 9.40
N ILE A 133 -8.49 -4.43 8.42
CA ILE A 133 -9.75 -3.77 8.08
C ILE A 133 -10.78 -4.80 7.62
N VAL A 134 -10.38 -5.75 6.79
CA VAL A 134 -11.28 -6.81 6.30
C VAL A 134 -11.71 -7.75 7.40
N ARG A 135 -10.79 -8.12 8.31
CA ARG A 135 -11.06 -9.09 9.38
C ARG A 135 -11.92 -8.52 10.50
N TYR A 136 -11.61 -7.29 10.93
CA TYR A 136 -12.17 -6.72 12.17
C TYR A 136 -13.14 -5.56 11.92
N GLY A 137 -13.30 -5.08 10.69
CA GLY A 137 -14.05 -3.86 10.40
C GLY A 137 -15.55 -3.96 10.68
N GLU A 138 -16.14 -5.15 10.59
CA GLU A 138 -17.57 -5.36 10.90
C GLU A 138 -17.82 -5.32 12.41
N ASP A 139 -16.94 -5.91 13.21
CA ASP A 139 -17.06 -5.99 14.66
C ASP A 139 -16.56 -4.73 15.36
N ASN A 140 -15.54 -4.08 14.81
CA ASN A 140 -14.93 -2.89 15.37
C ASN A 140 -14.68 -1.82 14.31
N PRO A 141 -15.62 -0.88 14.11
CA PRO A 141 -15.49 0.18 13.11
C PRO A 141 -14.27 1.10 13.30
N MET A 142 -13.67 1.16 14.49
CA MET A 142 -12.46 1.95 14.74
C MET A 142 -11.26 1.45 13.92
N VAL A 143 -11.27 0.19 13.47
CA VAL A 143 -10.21 -0.38 12.63
C VAL A 143 -10.12 0.31 11.27
N TYR A 144 -11.20 0.90 10.78
CA TYR A 144 -11.15 1.72 9.55
C TYR A 144 -10.22 2.93 9.67
N ALA A 145 -9.89 3.39 10.90
CA ALA A 145 -8.90 4.44 11.10
C ALA A 145 -7.50 4.07 10.59
N LEU A 146 -7.19 2.78 10.46
CA LEU A 146 -5.94 2.31 9.83
C LEU A 146 -5.80 2.79 8.38
N ALA A 147 -6.89 3.05 7.67
CA ALA A 147 -6.85 3.61 6.32
C ALA A 147 -6.28 5.04 6.27
N LEU A 148 -6.22 5.75 7.39
CA LEU A 148 -5.57 7.06 7.47
C LEU A 148 -4.05 6.97 7.28
N LEU A 149 -3.42 5.83 7.57
CA LEU A 149 -1.98 5.64 7.43
C LEU A 149 -1.54 5.70 5.95
N PRO A 150 -2.07 4.87 5.03
CA PRO A 150 -1.74 5.02 3.62
C PRO A 150 -2.26 6.34 3.05
N ALA A 151 -3.41 6.87 3.47
CA ALA A 151 -3.92 8.16 3.01
C ALA A 151 -2.96 9.31 3.36
N TYR A 152 -2.43 9.32 4.57
CA TYR A 152 -1.39 10.26 4.97
C TYR A 152 -0.14 10.12 4.09
N ASP A 153 0.35 8.90 3.90
CA ASP A 153 1.57 8.68 3.10
C ASP A 153 1.36 9.11 1.64
N MET A 154 0.18 8.85 1.05
CA MET A 154 -0.16 9.34 -0.29
C MET A 154 0.04 10.86 -0.40
N VAL A 155 -0.54 11.64 0.53
CA VAL A 155 -0.41 13.09 0.53
C VAL A 155 1.04 13.52 0.75
N ALA A 156 1.72 12.92 1.73
CA ALA A 156 3.10 13.23 2.08
C ALA A 156 4.07 12.94 0.91
N ARG A 157 3.86 11.85 0.17
CA ARG A 157 4.64 11.50 -1.02
C ARG A 157 4.47 12.50 -2.17
N MET A 158 3.25 13.00 -2.35
CA MET A 158 2.98 14.04 -3.35
C MET A 158 3.56 15.38 -2.92
N LYS A 159 3.42 15.78 -1.65
CA LYS A 159 4.00 17.01 -1.09
C LYS A 159 5.52 17.06 -1.21
N THR A 160 6.20 15.95 -1.00
CA THR A 160 7.67 15.85 -1.15
C THR A 160 8.12 15.59 -2.60
N ARG A 161 7.22 15.67 -3.58
CA ARG A 161 7.48 15.40 -5.01
C ARG A 161 8.16 14.05 -5.26
N GLY A 162 7.87 13.07 -4.39
CA GLY A 162 8.35 11.71 -4.54
C GLY A 162 7.57 10.90 -5.56
N HIS A 163 6.28 11.18 -5.68
CA HIS A 163 5.34 10.47 -6.54
C HIS A 163 4.26 11.39 -7.11
N TRP A 164 3.71 10.99 -8.27
CA TRP A 164 2.54 11.58 -8.88
C TRP A 164 1.25 11.04 -8.23
N GLN A 165 0.11 11.69 -8.50
CA GLN A 165 -1.20 11.26 -8.00
C GLN A 165 -1.54 9.84 -8.44
N THR A 166 -1.32 9.52 -9.71
CA THR A 166 -1.58 8.17 -10.23
C THR A 166 -0.64 7.12 -9.66
N ASP A 167 0.61 7.48 -9.30
CA ASP A 167 1.55 6.54 -8.67
C ASP A 167 1.06 6.10 -7.28
N VAL A 168 0.54 7.04 -6.48
CA VAL A 168 0.06 6.74 -5.13
C VAL A 168 -1.29 6.01 -5.17
N LEU A 169 -2.18 6.37 -6.09
CA LEU A 169 -3.44 5.66 -6.31
C LEU A 169 -3.22 4.21 -6.76
N ALA A 170 -2.32 4.00 -7.72
CA ALA A 170 -1.95 2.65 -8.16
C ALA A 170 -1.32 1.85 -7.02
N GLY A 171 -0.44 2.47 -6.21
CA GLY A 171 0.14 1.83 -5.04
C GLY A 171 -0.92 1.41 -4.02
N ALA A 172 -1.87 2.30 -3.71
CA ALA A 172 -2.98 1.99 -2.81
C ALA A 172 -3.85 0.85 -3.36
N ALA A 173 -4.19 0.88 -4.65
CA ALA A 173 -4.99 -0.17 -5.29
C ALA A 173 -4.30 -1.54 -5.26
N ILE A 174 -3.00 -1.59 -5.57
CA ILE A 174 -2.20 -2.83 -5.52
C ILE A 174 -2.16 -3.36 -4.09
N GLY A 175 -1.80 -2.53 -3.12
CA GLY A 175 -1.70 -2.95 -1.72
C GLY A 175 -3.04 -3.44 -1.16
N THR A 176 -4.11 -2.68 -1.38
CA THR A 176 -5.47 -3.06 -0.96
C THR A 176 -5.94 -4.34 -1.66
N GLY A 177 -5.68 -4.47 -2.97
CA GLY A 177 -6.05 -5.66 -3.75
C GLY A 177 -5.42 -6.94 -3.18
N PHE A 178 -4.11 -6.92 -2.92
CA PHE A 178 -3.44 -8.06 -2.30
C PHE A 178 -3.88 -8.29 -0.86
N GLY A 179 -4.17 -7.23 -0.09
CA GLY A 179 -4.71 -7.34 1.26
C GLY A 179 -6.08 -8.02 1.31
N ILE A 180 -7.00 -7.65 0.42
CA ILE A 180 -8.32 -8.30 0.29
C ILE A 180 -8.15 -9.75 -0.16
N TRP A 181 -7.30 -10.00 -1.15
CA TRP A 181 -7.04 -11.35 -1.66
C TRP A 181 -6.48 -12.25 -0.55
N SER A 182 -5.46 -11.80 0.17
CA SER A 182 -4.86 -12.55 1.28
C SER A 182 -5.89 -12.85 2.39
N SER A 183 -6.76 -11.89 2.71
CA SER A 183 -7.79 -12.05 3.73
C SER A 183 -8.87 -13.07 3.39
N ARG A 184 -9.11 -13.32 2.09
CA ARG A 184 -10.16 -14.24 1.61
C ARG A 184 -9.67 -15.67 1.40
N ARG A 185 -8.38 -15.93 1.60
CA ARG A 185 -7.83 -17.28 1.46
C ARG A 185 -8.12 -18.13 2.69
N ASN A 186 -8.22 -19.41 2.51
CA ASN A 186 -8.48 -20.37 3.59
C ASN A 186 -7.28 -20.51 4.55
N SER A 187 -6.06 -20.22 4.08
CA SER A 187 -4.85 -20.18 4.91
C SER A 187 -3.84 -19.18 4.35
N PRO A 188 -3.00 -18.53 5.18
CA PRO A 188 -1.87 -17.76 4.70
C PRO A 188 -0.89 -18.66 3.94
N PHE A 189 -0.04 -18.06 3.07
CA PHE A 189 1.15 -18.75 2.60
C PHE A 189 2.03 -19.01 3.81
N ILE A 190 2.35 -20.28 4.08
CA ILE A 190 3.18 -20.58 5.23
C ILE A 190 4.62 -20.19 4.89
N LEU A 191 5.05 -19.04 5.39
CA LEU A 191 6.46 -18.76 5.59
C LEU A 191 6.79 -19.23 7.01
N SER A 192 7.03 -20.51 7.22
CA SER A 192 7.49 -20.98 8.53
C SER A 192 9.02 -20.88 8.58
N VAL A 193 9.52 -20.09 9.51
CA VAL A 193 10.93 -20.06 9.87
C VAL A 193 11.15 -21.15 10.90
N LEU A 194 11.85 -22.21 10.51
CA LEU A 194 12.25 -23.30 11.38
C LEU A 194 13.71 -23.11 11.80
N PRO A 195 14.13 -23.61 12.97
CA PRO A 195 15.55 -23.69 13.30
C PRO A 195 16.30 -24.48 12.21
N GLY A 196 17.17 -23.80 11.46
CA GLY A 196 17.96 -24.39 10.39
C GLY A 196 17.39 -24.21 8.96
N GLY A 197 16.30 -23.48 8.77
CA GLY A 197 15.78 -23.20 7.44
C GLY A 197 14.44 -22.47 7.43
N PHE A 198 13.94 -22.18 6.23
CA PHE A 198 12.60 -21.67 6.02
C PHE A 198 11.84 -22.61 5.08
N LYS A 199 10.54 -22.76 5.30
CA LYS A 199 9.62 -23.40 4.36
C LYS A 199 8.70 -22.37 3.78
N VAL A 200 8.58 -22.36 2.45
CA VAL A 200 7.52 -21.68 1.73
C VAL A 200 6.55 -22.75 1.26
N GLY A 201 5.33 -22.69 1.70
CA GLY A 201 4.33 -23.67 1.32
C GLY A 201 2.93 -23.06 1.32
N PHE A 202 2.01 -23.76 0.67
CA PHE A 202 0.57 -23.51 0.79
C PHE A 202 -0.11 -24.85 1.09
N ILE A 203 -1.11 -24.81 1.95
CA ILE A 203 -1.94 -25.98 2.24
C ILE A 203 -3.17 -25.89 1.33
N HIS A 204 -3.39 -26.92 0.52
CA HIS A 204 -4.63 -27.09 -0.21
C HIS A 204 -5.38 -28.28 0.42
N HIS A 205 -6.56 -28.03 0.95
CA HIS A 205 -7.48 -29.10 1.34
C HIS A 205 -8.26 -29.51 0.09
N PHE A 206 -8.18 -30.79 -0.27
CA PHE A 206 -9.05 -31.40 -1.27
C PHE A 206 -10.31 -31.86 -0.54
N ASP A 207 -11.49 -31.35 -0.94
CA ASP A 207 -12.80 -31.84 -0.51
C ASP A 207 -13.16 -33.14 -1.26
#